data_51122e9aeb231bce174d95ab9ed94874
#
_entry.id   51122e9aeb231bce174d95ab9ed94874
#
_cell.length_a   1.000
_cell.length_b   1.000
_cell.length_c   1.000
_cell.angle_alpha   90.00
_cell.angle_beta   90.00
_cell.angle_gamma   90.00
#
_symmetry.space_group_name_H-M   'P 1'
#
loop_
_entity.id
_entity.type
_entity.pdbx_description
1 polymer ?
#
loop_
_entity_poly.entity_id
_entity_poly.type
_entity_poly.pdbx_seq_one_letter_code
_entity_poly.pdbx_strand_id
1 'polypeptide(L)'
;SESDSARSVEEIINQTSKRSEYYKEKSCIDTKRIRSTKVLDNRHVVFKLGREKYFLVQLANRCPGLRRNQTVKLNMRLNRLCEYDTIQGFDSNSYGSMMEGARCMIPGFTEVTEAQVEQLELTLRDELDKARAAAKEKRRLEKEARRAKRQAKS
;
A
#
# COMPACT_ATOMS: atom_id res chain seq x y z
N SER A 1 -0.01 8.62 13.32
CA SER A 1 -0.85 9.46 12.46
C SER A 1 -0.45 9.31 10.99
N GLU A 2 -1.34 9.61 10.08
CA GLU A 2 -1.06 9.53 8.64
C GLU A 2 0.07 10.48 8.23
N SER A 3 0.19 11.62 8.90
CA SER A 3 1.26 12.59 8.63
C SER A 3 2.64 12.05 9.00
N ASP A 4 2.76 11.27 10.09
CA ASP A 4 4.03 10.68 10.50
C ASP A 4 4.44 9.55 9.56
N SER A 5 3.49 8.74 9.13
CA SER A 5 3.72 7.69 8.13
C SER A 5 4.18 8.29 6.79
N ALA A 6 3.54 9.35 6.33
CA ALA A 6 3.90 10.03 5.10
C ALA A 6 5.32 10.62 5.17
N ARG A 7 5.69 11.21 6.30
CA ARG A 7 7.06 11.71 6.52
C ARG A 7 8.08 10.59 6.47
N SER A 8 7.82 9.49 7.15
CA SER A 8 8.73 8.35 7.18
C SER A 8 8.95 7.75 5.80
N VAL A 9 7.91 7.66 5.00
CA VAL A 9 8.00 7.17 3.62
C VAL A 9 8.84 8.12 2.77
N GLU A 10 8.60 9.42 2.83
CA GLU A 10 9.38 10.40 2.08
C GLU A 10 10.86 10.40 2.50
N GLU A 11 11.14 10.30 3.80
CA GLU A 11 12.50 10.20 4.30
C GLU A 11 13.22 8.99 3.73
N ILE A 12 12.56 7.84 3.70
CA ILE A 12 13.12 6.61 3.15
C ILE A 12 13.42 6.77 1.66
N ILE A 13 12.48 7.32 0.90
CA ILE A 13 12.62 7.52 -0.54
C ILE A 13 13.76 8.50 -0.84
N ASN A 14 13.88 9.57 -0.06
CA ASN A 14 14.87 10.62 -0.29
C ASN A 14 16.28 10.27 0.15
N GLN A 15 16.49 9.16 0.88
CA GLN A 15 17.83 8.72 1.30
C GLN A 15 18.80 8.49 0.14
N THR A 16 18.29 8.22 -1.05
CA THR A 16 19.10 8.02 -2.26
C THR A 16 19.22 9.26 -3.13
N SER A 17 18.72 10.39 -2.69
CA SER A 17 18.59 11.60 -3.50
C SER A 17 19.91 12.15 -4.08
N LYS A 18 21.05 11.87 -3.47
CA LYS A 18 22.35 12.33 -3.97
C LYS A 18 22.86 11.58 -5.21
N ARG A 19 22.32 10.38 -5.47
CA ARG A 19 22.60 9.59 -6.68
C ARG A 19 21.47 9.70 -7.70
N SER A 20 20.43 10.42 -7.42
CA SER A 20 19.11 10.16 -7.94
C SER A 20 18.57 11.17 -8.93
N GLU A 21 19.38 12.05 -9.47
CA GLU A 21 18.92 12.83 -10.62
C GLU A 21 18.53 11.91 -11.79
N TYR A 22 19.08 10.71 -11.81
CA TYR A 22 18.80 9.69 -12.83
C TYR A 22 17.71 8.67 -12.45
N TYR A 23 17.35 8.58 -11.17
CA TYR A 23 16.38 7.60 -10.66
C TYR A 23 15.03 8.23 -10.33
N LYS A 24 14.67 9.24 -11.10
CA LYS A 24 13.41 9.92 -10.89
C LYS A 24 12.22 9.05 -11.31
N GLU A 25 11.06 9.57 -11.09
CA GLU A 25 9.80 8.99 -11.43
C GLU A 25 9.76 8.51 -12.87
N LYS A 26 9.34 7.27 -13.06
CA LYS A 26 9.02 6.76 -14.38
C LYS A 26 7.53 6.82 -14.60
N SER A 27 7.15 7.11 -15.83
CA SER A 27 5.74 7.11 -16.24
C SER A 27 5.20 5.72 -16.52
N CYS A 28 6.05 4.80 -16.98
CA CYS A 28 5.65 3.45 -17.35
C CYS A 28 6.68 2.41 -16.95
N ILE A 29 6.21 1.20 -16.65
CA ILE A 29 7.07 0.03 -16.46
C ILE A 29 6.65 -1.09 -17.42
N ASP A 30 7.61 -1.93 -17.80
CA ASP A 30 7.37 -3.08 -18.67
C ASP A 30 6.82 -4.24 -17.85
N THR A 31 5.58 -4.64 -18.11
CA THR A 31 4.91 -5.70 -17.34
C THR A 31 5.51 -7.08 -17.56
N LYS A 32 6.16 -7.30 -18.70
CA LYS A 32 6.87 -8.57 -18.96
C LYS A 32 8.06 -8.78 -18.03
N ARG A 33 8.62 -7.69 -17.50
CA ARG A 33 9.77 -7.74 -16.60
C ARG A 33 9.38 -7.82 -15.12
N ILE A 34 8.10 -7.72 -14.80
CA ILE A 34 7.63 -7.81 -13.41
C ILE A 34 7.87 -9.22 -12.89
N ARG A 35 8.73 -9.33 -11.87
CA ARG A 35 9.02 -10.58 -11.17
C ARG A 35 8.09 -10.81 -9.99
N SER A 36 7.74 -9.74 -9.29
CA SER A 36 6.81 -9.81 -8.18
C SER A 36 6.10 -8.48 -7.96
N THR A 37 4.92 -8.55 -7.39
CA THR A 37 4.13 -7.41 -6.98
C THR A 37 3.80 -7.60 -5.51
N LYS A 38 4.09 -6.59 -4.70
CA LYS A 38 3.88 -6.66 -3.27
C LYS A 38 3.09 -5.44 -2.79
N VAL A 39 1.93 -5.70 -2.22
CA VAL A 39 1.11 -4.65 -1.60
C VAL A 39 1.59 -4.47 -0.16
N LEU A 40 2.03 -3.28 0.17
CA LEU A 40 2.51 -2.95 1.52
C LEU A 40 1.36 -2.50 2.42
N ASP A 41 0.45 -1.72 1.87
CA ASP A 41 -0.78 -1.28 2.53
C ASP A 41 -1.79 -0.83 1.47
N ASN A 42 -2.86 -0.13 1.88
CA ASN A 42 -3.89 0.31 0.95
C ASN A 42 -3.51 1.50 0.06
N ARG A 43 -2.25 1.95 0.11
CA ARG A 43 -1.73 3.06 -0.71
C ARG A 43 -0.39 2.79 -1.36
N HIS A 44 0.31 1.74 -0.95
CA HIS A 44 1.69 1.49 -1.38
C HIS A 44 1.84 0.11 -1.97
N VAL A 45 2.32 0.07 -3.21
CA VAL A 45 2.58 -1.17 -3.94
C VAL A 45 3.99 -1.12 -4.51
N VAL A 46 4.73 -2.23 -4.39
CA VAL A 46 6.08 -2.34 -4.91
C VAL A 46 6.11 -3.39 -6.01
N PHE A 47 6.68 -3.01 -7.15
CA PHE A 47 6.94 -3.91 -8.27
C PHE A 47 8.43 -4.20 -8.36
N LYS A 48 8.78 -5.48 -8.40
CA LYS A 48 10.15 -5.90 -8.67
C LYS A 48 10.27 -6.23 -10.16
N LEU A 49 11.17 -5.54 -10.85
CA LEU A 49 11.47 -5.77 -12.26
C LEU A 49 12.88 -6.34 -12.42
N GLY A 50 13.00 -7.44 -13.16
CA GLY A 50 14.28 -8.09 -13.33
C GLY A 50 14.86 -8.57 -12.00
N ARG A 51 16.18 -8.47 -11.85
CA ARG A 51 16.86 -8.98 -10.66
C ARG A 51 16.96 -7.99 -9.51
N GLU A 52 17.08 -6.69 -9.81
CA GLU A 52 17.46 -5.70 -8.79
C GLU A 52 16.69 -4.39 -8.84
N LYS A 53 15.77 -4.23 -9.75
CA LYS A 53 15.01 -2.97 -9.86
C LYS A 53 13.67 -3.06 -9.14
N TYR A 54 13.42 -2.07 -8.29
CA TYR A 54 12.17 -1.96 -7.55
C TYR A 54 11.52 -0.62 -7.83
N PHE A 55 10.22 -0.63 -8.07
CA PHE A 55 9.44 0.58 -8.28
C PHE A 55 8.31 0.65 -7.28
N LEU A 56 8.23 1.77 -6.60
CA LEU A 56 7.16 2.06 -5.64
C LEU A 56 6.05 2.85 -6.31
N VAL A 57 4.82 2.43 -6.09
CA VAL A 57 3.62 3.20 -6.42
C VAL A 57 3.03 3.72 -5.12
N GLN A 58 2.88 5.04 -5.00
CA GLN A 58 2.21 5.69 -3.89
C GLN A 58 0.88 6.25 -4.40
N LEU A 59 -0.22 5.62 -4.04
CA LEU A 59 -1.54 6.09 -4.46
C LEU A 59 -1.88 7.40 -3.74
N ALA A 60 -2.55 8.30 -4.43
CA ALA A 60 -2.92 9.60 -3.87
C ALA A 60 -3.87 9.46 -2.68
N ASN A 61 -4.75 8.47 -2.72
CA ASN A 61 -5.72 8.18 -1.68
C ASN A 61 -5.72 6.70 -1.33
N ARG A 62 -6.31 6.36 -0.21
CA ARG A 62 -6.54 4.96 0.17
C ARG A 62 -7.36 4.27 -0.91
N CYS A 63 -6.94 3.08 -1.30
CA CYS A 63 -7.62 2.30 -2.32
C CYS A 63 -8.55 1.28 -1.64
N PRO A 64 -9.87 1.47 -1.71
CA PRO A 64 -10.80 0.51 -1.13
C PRO A 64 -10.61 -0.88 -1.70
N GLY A 65 -10.54 -1.87 -0.83
CA GLY A 65 -10.33 -3.26 -1.23
C GLY A 65 -8.89 -3.66 -1.46
N LEU A 66 -7.94 -2.73 -1.38
CA LEU A 66 -6.51 -3.03 -1.46
C LEU A 66 -5.97 -3.29 -0.06
N ARG A 67 -5.36 -4.46 0.15
CA ARG A 67 -4.83 -4.89 1.44
C ARG A 67 -3.44 -5.48 1.31
N ARG A 68 -2.70 -5.41 2.39
CA ARG A 68 -1.34 -5.95 2.48
C ARG A 68 -1.29 -7.43 2.06
N ASN A 69 -0.28 -7.76 1.28
CA ASN A 69 -0.01 -9.11 0.77
C ASN A 69 -1.14 -9.70 -0.11
N GLN A 70 -1.96 -8.83 -0.67
CA GLN A 70 -3.07 -9.21 -1.53
C GLN A 70 -2.60 -9.37 -2.98
N THR A 71 -3.32 -10.17 -3.75
CA THR A 71 -3.16 -10.21 -5.20
C THR A 71 -3.75 -8.95 -5.82
N VAL A 72 -3.08 -8.40 -6.82
CA VAL A 72 -3.46 -7.16 -7.48
C VAL A 72 -3.81 -7.43 -8.94
N LYS A 73 -4.91 -6.85 -9.39
CA LYS A 73 -5.27 -6.83 -10.80
C LYS A 73 -4.76 -5.53 -11.41
N LEU A 74 -4.00 -5.67 -12.48
CA LEU A 74 -3.44 -4.53 -13.21
C LEU A 74 -4.29 -4.26 -14.44
N ASN A 75 -4.83 -3.05 -14.55
CA ASN A 75 -5.58 -2.61 -15.71
C ASN A 75 -4.64 -1.81 -16.61
N MET A 76 -3.99 -2.50 -17.52
CA MET A 76 -2.94 -1.98 -18.37
C MET A 76 -3.26 -2.09 -19.84
N ARG A 77 -2.57 -1.30 -20.65
CA ARG A 77 -2.65 -1.35 -22.11
C ARG A 77 -1.40 -2.03 -22.66
N LEU A 78 -1.58 -3.06 -23.48
CA LEU A 78 -0.48 -3.83 -24.03
C LEU A 78 0.40 -4.40 -22.92
N ASN A 79 1.73 -4.32 -23.05
CA ASN A 79 2.68 -4.84 -22.07
C ASN A 79 3.29 -3.75 -21.19
N ARG A 80 2.55 -2.66 -20.99
CA ARG A 80 2.99 -1.53 -20.19
C ARG A 80 1.98 -1.15 -19.14
N LEU A 81 2.46 -0.92 -17.93
CA LEU A 81 1.69 -0.31 -16.87
C LEU A 81 2.21 1.11 -16.70
N CYS A 82 1.34 2.08 -16.91
CA CYS A 82 1.71 3.50 -16.96
C CYS A 82 0.96 4.32 -15.92
N GLU A 83 1.42 5.56 -15.71
CA GLU A 83 0.64 6.52 -14.95
C GLU A 83 -0.74 6.66 -15.59
N TYR A 84 -1.76 6.90 -14.77
CA TYR A 84 -3.18 6.91 -15.12
C TYR A 84 -3.81 5.54 -15.40
N ASP A 85 -3.02 4.48 -15.55
CA ASP A 85 -3.56 3.13 -15.48
C ASP A 85 -4.05 2.84 -14.05
N THR A 86 -4.88 1.83 -13.87
CA THR A 86 -5.46 1.53 -12.57
C THR A 86 -5.03 0.18 -12.03
N ILE A 87 -5.01 0.07 -10.71
CA ILE A 87 -4.82 -1.17 -10.01
C ILE A 87 -6.02 -1.44 -9.12
N GLN A 88 -6.32 -2.71 -8.91
CA GLN A 88 -7.42 -3.15 -8.05
C GLN A 88 -6.93 -4.25 -7.13
N GLY A 89 -7.37 -4.22 -5.87
CA GLY A 89 -7.22 -5.35 -4.98
C GLY A 89 -8.10 -6.50 -5.46
N PHE A 90 -7.65 -7.72 -5.27
CA PHE A 90 -8.35 -8.90 -5.76
C PHE A 90 -8.36 -9.98 -4.70
N ASP A 91 -9.57 -10.38 -4.28
CA ASP A 91 -9.76 -11.46 -3.32
C ASP A 91 -10.69 -12.52 -3.90
N SER A 92 -10.41 -13.78 -3.57
CA SER A 92 -11.37 -14.87 -3.76
C SER A 92 -11.90 -15.27 -2.38
N ASN A 93 -13.21 -15.44 -2.26
CA ASN A 93 -13.79 -15.95 -1.02
C ASN A 93 -13.84 -17.47 -1.03
N SER A 94 -14.22 -18.07 0.12
CA SER A 94 -14.28 -19.52 0.28
C SER A 94 -15.35 -20.22 -0.60
N TYR A 95 -16.21 -19.45 -1.24
CA TYR A 95 -17.24 -19.96 -2.15
C TYR A 95 -16.85 -19.80 -3.62
N GLY A 96 -15.61 -19.40 -3.90
CA GLY A 96 -15.14 -19.21 -5.25
C GLY A 96 -15.56 -17.90 -5.91
N SER A 97 -16.28 -17.04 -5.21
CA SER A 97 -16.61 -15.71 -5.72
C SER A 97 -15.38 -14.82 -5.70
N MET A 98 -15.17 -14.09 -6.79
CA MET A 98 -14.09 -13.13 -6.90
C MET A 98 -14.59 -11.74 -6.52
N MET A 99 -13.93 -11.12 -5.56
CA MET A 99 -14.23 -9.75 -5.15
C MET A 99 -13.14 -8.83 -5.63
N GLU A 100 -13.52 -7.87 -6.45
CA GLU A 100 -12.61 -6.83 -6.94
C GLU A 100 -12.80 -5.56 -6.11
N GLY A 101 -11.69 -4.94 -5.70
CA GLY A 101 -11.71 -3.64 -5.05
C GLY A 101 -11.94 -2.51 -6.04
N ALA A 102 -11.87 -1.29 -5.55
CA ALA A 102 -11.98 -0.12 -6.40
C ALA A 102 -10.79 -0.02 -7.36
N ARG A 103 -11.02 0.58 -8.52
CA ARG A 103 -9.96 0.90 -9.47
C ARG A 103 -9.29 2.19 -9.00
N CYS A 104 -8.01 2.10 -8.69
CA CYS A 104 -7.24 3.21 -8.16
C CYS A 104 -6.16 3.60 -9.15
N MET A 105 -6.10 4.87 -9.47
CA MET A 105 -5.21 5.40 -10.50
C MET A 105 -3.76 5.47 -9.99
N ILE A 106 -2.84 5.02 -10.84
CA ILE A 106 -1.41 5.07 -10.57
C ILE A 106 -0.90 6.48 -10.90
N PRO A 107 -0.29 7.19 -9.93
CA PRO A 107 0.24 8.53 -10.19
C PRO A 107 1.62 8.52 -10.86
N GLY A 108 2.32 7.40 -10.81
CA GLY A 108 3.65 7.23 -11.36
C GLY A 108 4.42 6.17 -10.60
N PHE A 109 5.68 5.98 -10.96
CA PHE A 109 6.56 4.97 -10.36
C PHE A 109 7.83 5.63 -9.86
N THR A 110 8.21 5.34 -8.62
CA THR A 110 9.45 5.84 -8.02
C THR A 110 10.42 4.68 -7.86
N GLU A 111 11.60 4.79 -8.45
CA GLU A 111 12.61 3.75 -8.28
C GLU A 111 13.15 3.77 -6.85
N VAL A 112 13.21 2.61 -6.22
CA VAL A 112 13.71 2.44 -4.85
C VAL A 112 14.68 1.27 -4.81
N THR A 113 15.53 1.24 -3.78
CA THR A 113 16.46 0.12 -3.56
C THR A 113 15.79 -0.97 -2.75
N GLU A 114 16.38 -2.16 -2.75
CA GLU A 114 15.91 -3.27 -1.92
C GLU A 114 15.89 -2.89 -0.43
N ALA A 115 16.93 -2.21 0.04
CA ALA A 115 16.99 -1.74 1.42
C ALA A 115 15.86 -0.77 1.75
N GLN A 116 15.52 0.12 0.82
CA GLN A 116 14.40 1.02 0.98
C GLN A 116 13.06 0.27 1.03
N VAL A 117 12.90 -0.78 0.22
CA VAL A 117 11.70 -1.62 0.25
C VAL A 117 11.55 -2.28 1.62
N GLU A 118 12.62 -2.82 2.18
CA GLU A 118 12.60 -3.42 3.52
C GLU A 118 12.20 -2.41 4.59
N GLN A 119 12.76 -1.21 4.54
CA GLN A 119 12.41 -0.13 5.47
C GLN A 119 10.95 0.29 5.33
N LEU A 120 10.45 0.40 4.09
CA LEU A 120 9.05 0.72 3.81
C LEU A 120 8.11 -0.34 4.39
N GLU A 121 8.45 -1.61 4.19
CA GLU A 121 7.66 -2.71 4.74
C GLU A 121 7.53 -2.64 6.25
N LEU A 122 8.67 -2.44 6.93
CA LEU A 122 8.69 -2.36 8.39
C LEU A 122 7.90 -1.16 8.90
N THR A 123 8.12 0.00 8.31
CA THR A 123 7.46 1.24 8.71
C THR A 123 5.94 1.16 8.52
N LEU A 124 5.49 0.71 7.36
CA LEU A 124 4.06 0.63 7.05
C LEU A 124 3.36 -0.48 7.83
N ARG A 125 4.06 -1.58 8.10
CA ARG A 125 3.57 -2.66 8.95
C ARG A 125 3.35 -2.17 10.38
N ASP A 126 4.33 -1.46 10.94
CA ASP A 126 4.22 -0.91 12.30
C ASP A 126 3.05 0.07 12.41
N GLU A 127 2.86 0.92 11.40
CA GLU A 127 1.74 1.84 11.37
C GLU A 127 0.39 1.12 11.33
N LEU A 128 0.28 0.05 10.55
CA LEU A 128 -0.93 -0.78 10.52
C LEU A 128 -1.19 -1.45 11.86
N ASP A 129 -0.16 -1.99 12.50
CA ASP A 129 -0.28 -2.65 13.79
C ASP A 129 -0.72 -1.66 14.87
N LYS A 130 -0.15 -0.46 14.88
CA LYS A 130 -0.56 0.62 15.79
C LYS A 130 -2.01 1.05 15.55
N ALA A 131 -2.41 1.19 14.29
CA ALA A 131 -3.78 1.57 13.95
C ALA A 131 -4.78 0.50 14.40
N ARG A 132 -4.46 -0.77 14.21
CA ARG A 132 -5.30 -1.89 14.68
C ARG A 132 -5.41 -1.93 16.20
N ALA A 133 -4.30 -1.73 16.90
CA ALA A 133 -4.27 -1.68 18.36
C ALA A 133 -5.12 -0.52 18.90
N ALA A 134 -4.98 0.66 18.29
CA ALA A 134 -5.77 1.84 18.67
C ALA A 134 -7.27 1.63 18.42
N ALA A 135 -7.64 1.02 17.28
CA ALA A 135 -9.03 0.72 16.97
C ALA A 135 -9.65 -0.29 17.95
N LYS A 136 -8.86 -1.30 18.31
CA LYS A 136 -9.28 -2.32 19.30
C LYS A 136 -9.51 -1.71 20.67
N GLU A 137 -8.61 -0.83 21.12
CA GLU A 137 -8.72 -0.12 22.38
C GLU A 137 -9.95 0.79 22.41
N LYS A 138 -10.18 1.54 21.34
CA LYS A 138 -11.35 2.40 21.19
C LYS A 138 -12.65 1.60 21.30
N ARG A 139 -12.73 0.46 20.63
CA ARG A 139 -13.91 -0.42 20.71
C ARG A 139 -14.13 -0.97 22.12
N ARG A 140 -13.04 -1.33 22.81
CA ARG A 140 -13.11 -1.79 24.20
C ARG A 140 -13.69 -0.73 25.11
N LEU A 141 -13.20 0.50 25.01
CA LEU A 141 -13.67 1.63 25.81
C LEU A 141 -15.14 1.98 25.53
N GLU A 142 -15.54 1.95 24.27
CA GLU A 142 -16.94 2.18 23.87
C GLU A 142 -17.87 1.11 24.46
N LYS A 143 -17.44 -0.13 24.45
CA LYS A 143 -18.19 -1.25 25.02
C LYS A 143 -18.35 -1.12 26.53
N GLU A 144 -17.30 -0.74 27.23
CA GLU A 144 -17.34 -0.48 28.66
C GLU A 144 -18.28 0.69 29.00
N ALA A 145 -18.24 1.77 28.23
CA ALA A 145 -19.12 2.91 28.40
C ALA A 145 -20.59 2.53 28.22
N ARG A 146 -20.90 1.67 27.26
CA ARG A 146 -22.27 1.15 27.04
C ARG A 146 -22.74 0.29 28.22
N ARG A 147 -21.87 -0.56 28.76
CA ARG A 147 -22.17 -1.38 29.93
C ARG A 147 -22.46 -0.50 31.16
N ALA A 148 -21.62 0.52 31.36
CA ALA A 148 -21.82 1.45 32.46
C ALA A 148 -23.17 2.16 32.36
N LYS A 149 -23.58 2.61 31.17
CA LYS A 149 -24.90 3.23 30.95
C LYS A 149 -26.05 2.27 31.23
N ARG A 150 -25.94 1.01 30.83
CA ARG A 150 -26.97 -0.01 31.10
C ARG A 150 -27.11 -0.27 32.56
N GLN A 151 -26.01 -0.35 33.32
CA GLN A 151 -26.01 -0.56 34.76
C GLN A 151 -26.64 0.64 35.52
N ALA A 152 -26.37 1.86 35.05
CA ALA A 152 -26.93 3.07 35.65
C ALA A 152 -28.44 3.19 35.46
N LYS A 153 -29.03 2.51 34.47
CA LYS A 153 -30.48 2.53 34.19
C LYS A 153 -31.26 1.42 34.90
N SER A 154 -30.59 0.47 35.51
CA SER A 154 -31.25 -0.65 36.20
C SER A 154 -31.52 -0.41 37.71
#